data_81b31c07b5797b668b58390b98f11f74
#
_entry.id   81b31c07b5797b668b58390b98f11f74
#
_cell.length_a   1.000
_cell.length_b   1.000
_cell.length_c   1.000
_cell.angle_alpha   90.00
_cell.angle_beta   90.00
_cell.angle_gamma   90.00
#
_symmetry.space_group_name_H-M   'P 1'
#
loop_
_entity.id
_entity.type
_entity.pdbx_description
1 polymer ?
#
loop_
_entity_poly.entity_id
_entity_poly.type
_entity_poly.pdbx_seq_one_letter_code
_entity_poly.pdbx_strand_id
1 'polypeptide(L)'
;MRRKMTYNGILLEEAIPGYRTLSVDGRQFNEVDIEANDNPGDGADFISKRIPERKLTISFMLKQTEQSSLRQAQDKLLSILNQDEPKQLILSDEPNVYFNAIFEKAKIDEEHDRIRSGELTFICHDPFKYAIEKKSFTAEKVDGILTATIENTGNVAVPIEYEITMNSDNGFIGIVSKNGVMQYGFVEEADGETYEQSEVLKNTEDMFNAPNDPSGTQCVSDPTFVINGELGAIPWSSAPAKKWLAITKDIVIGNWHGGQKTIQINADSEGHIGAKNFMCYWRRWFQKGRIKQRGFQSLFFLDAEKRPICGTRLGAYSLLDGYASLDFVLNGKIVKNIHPKVYGENDLPFNANRGHDALTKEGGKVTFYYSGNYFSYYEPEIENTEIKYIQINLSKWASDEGVTRNYIGVLTFTKLHVEKWRDNPNRYARGDSLLIDGNDSKVYVNDLVKMGDEIVGTEYFKALPGDNTVQIYNSSWAEDVTAKAWIREAWL
;
A
#
# COMPACT_ATOMS: atom_id res chain seq x y z
N MET A 1 -53.15 -33.03 -10.54
CA MET A 1 -53.15 -31.58 -10.61
C MET A 1 -53.19 -31.19 -12.10
N ARG A 2 -53.98 -30.18 -12.50
CA ARG A 2 -53.94 -29.73 -13.93
C ARG A 2 -52.67 -28.98 -14.16
N ARG A 3 -51.97 -29.30 -15.29
CA ARG A 3 -50.76 -28.59 -15.65
C ARG A 3 -51.11 -27.16 -16.08
N LYS A 4 -50.29 -26.21 -15.73
CA LYS A 4 -50.37 -24.80 -16.12
C LYS A 4 -48.99 -24.37 -16.65
N MET A 5 -49.01 -23.38 -17.54
CA MET A 5 -47.79 -22.85 -18.12
C MET A 5 -47.64 -21.34 -17.86
N THR A 6 -46.48 -20.96 -17.32
CA THR A 6 -46.11 -19.56 -17.23
C THR A 6 -45.03 -19.27 -18.28
N TYR A 7 -45.24 -18.26 -19.11
CA TYR A 7 -44.26 -17.80 -20.09
C TYR A 7 -44.07 -16.30 -19.99
N ASN A 8 -42.82 -15.86 -19.93
CA ASN A 8 -42.44 -14.46 -19.74
C ASN A 8 -43.11 -13.84 -18.49
N GLY A 9 -43.20 -14.60 -17.38
CA GLY A 9 -43.84 -14.17 -16.14
C GLY A 9 -45.39 -14.19 -16.18
N ILE A 10 -46.02 -14.56 -17.31
CA ILE A 10 -47.48 -14.55 -17.49
C ILE A 10 -48.02 -15.99 -17.38
N LEU A 11 -48.89 -16.24 -16.40
CA LEU A 11 -49.61 -17.51 -16.29
C LEU A 11 -50.75 -17.56 -17.31
N LEU A 12 -50.63 -18.37 -18.33
CA LEU A 12 -51.52 -18.37 -19.53
C LEU A 12 -52.96 -18.74 -19.13
N GLU A 13 -53.17 -19.68 -18.22
CA GLU A 13 -54.48 -20.11 -17.77
C GLU A 13 -55.26 -19.01 -17.04
N GLU A 14 -54.59 -18.02 -16.48
CA GLU A 14 -55.21 -16.87 -15.83
C GLU A 14 -55.33 -15.67 -16.79
N ALA A 15 -54.30 -15.45 -17.63
CA ALA A 15 -54.28 -14.34 -18.57
C ALA A 15 -55.28 -14.52 -19.70
N ILE A 16 -55.55 -15.76 -20.12
CA ILE A 16 -56.42 -16.08 -21.24
C ILE A 16 -57.53 -17.01 -20.76
N PRO A 17 -58.73 -16.48 -20.45
CA PRO A 17 -59.86 -17.29 -20.02
C PRO A 17 -60.15 -18.40 -21.03
N GLY A 18 -60.28 -19.64 -20.57
CA GLY A 18 -60.51 -20.82 -21.37
C GLY A 18 -59.31 -21.48 -22.01
N TYR A 19 -58.10 -20.92 -21.86
CA TYR A 19 -56.83 -21.59 -22.20
C TYR A 19 -56.53 -22.72 -21.20
N ARG A 20 -56.03 -23.84 -21.72
CA ARG A 20 -55.57 -24.98 -20.93
C ARG A 20 -54.37 -25.64 -21.56
N THR A 21 -53.35 -25.88 -20.79
CA THR A 21 -52.23 -26.76 -21.14
C THR A 21 -52.66 -28.21 -20.92
N LEU A 22 -52.49 -29.05 -21.93
CA LEU A 22 -52.91 -30.47 -21.92
C LEU A 22 -51.74 -31.40 -21.66
N SER A 23 -50.71 -31.36 -22.52
CA SER A 23 -49.48 -32.14 -22.37
C SER A 23 -48.25 -31.31 -22.70
N VAL A 24 -47.08 -31.79 -22.31
CA VAL A 24 -45.79 -31.21 -22.61
C VAL A 24 -44.83 -32.35 -22.94
N ASP A 25 -44.32 -32.34 -24.15
CA ASP A 25 -43.35 -33.29 -24.66
C ASP A 25 -41.98 -32.63 -24.84
N GLY A 26 -40.90 -33.42 -24.90
CA GLY A 26 -39.53 -32.93 -25.11
C GLY A 26 -38.79 -32.50 -23.84
N ARG A 27 -39.44 -32.54 -22.65
CA ARG A 27 -38.80 -32.12 -21.39
C ARG A 27 -38.00 -33.24 -20.67
N GLN A 28 -38.31 -34.52 -20.96
CA GLN A 28 -37.75 -35.66 -20.21
C GLN A 28 -36.49 -36.26 -20.82
N PHE A 29 -36.25 -36.07 -22.09
CA PHE A 29 -35.11 -36.64 -22.80
C PHE A 29 -34.49 -35.60 -23.74
N ASN A 30 -33.16 -35.59 -23.75
CA ASN A 30 -32.38 -34.83 -24.70
C ASN A 30 -31.82 -35.82 -25.74
N GLU A 31 -31.87 -35.43 -26.97
CA GLU A 31 -31.05 -36.05 -27.99
C GLU A 31 -29.58 -35.74 -27.69
N VAL A 32 -28.73 -36.69 -28.10
CA VAL A 32 -27.29 -36.56 -27.94
C VAL A 32 -26.67 -36.84 -29.29
N ASP A 33 -25.97 -35.87 -29.84
CA ASP A 33 -25.17 -36.05 -31.02
C ASP A 33 -23.84 -36.68 -30.64
N ILE A 34 -23.50 -37.80 -31.22
CA ILE A 34 -22.23 -38.47 -31.05
C ILE A 34 -21.49 -38.48 -32.35
N GLU A 35 -20.29 -37.93 -32.37
CA GLU A 35 -19.39 -37.97 -33.50
C GLU A 35 -18.35 -39.05 -33.26
N ALA A 36 -18.19 -39.94 -34.24
CA ALA A 36 -17.24 -41.05 -34.18
C ALA A 36 -16.66 -41.32 -35.58
N ASN A 37 -15.43 -41.79 -35.63
CA ASN A 37 -14.79 -42.27 -36.85
C ASN A 37 -14.88 -43.79 -36.96
N ASP A 38 -15.35 -44.34 -38.06
CA ASP A 38 -15.38 -45.75 -38.31
C ASP A 38 -13.96 -46.32 -38.43
N ASN A 39 -13.68 -47.39 -37.70
CA ASN A 39 -12.43 -48.14 -37.83
C ASN A 39 -12.45 -49.05 -39.08
N PRO A 40 -11.30 -49.29 -39.70
CA PRO A 40 -11.20 -50.25 -40.82
C PRO A 40 -11.62 -51.66 -40.48
N GLY A 41 -11.78 -52.01 -39.18
CA GLY A 41 -12.32 -53.23 -38.65
C GLY A 41 -13.61 -53.01 -37.87
N ASP A 42 -13.82 -53.78 -36.80
CA ASP A 42 -15.00 -53.62 -35.96
C ASP A 42 -14.87 -52.37 -35.04
N GLY A 43 -16.00 -51.65 -34.91
CA GLY A 43 -16.14 -50.53 -34.00
C GLY A 43 -15.82 -49.14 -34.61
N ALA A 44 -15.89 -48.11 -33.74
CA ALA A 44 -15.60 -46.71 -34.11
C ALA A 44 -14.90 -46.00 -32.98
N ASP A 45 -14.03 -45.02 -33.30
CA ASP A 45 -13.35 -44.16 -32.34
C ASP A 45 -14.26 -42.98 -32.00
N PHE A 46 -14.53 -42.80 -30.71
CA PHE A 46 -15.31 -41.66 -30.19
C PHE A 46 -14.54 -40.36 -30.37
N ILE A 47 -15.15 -39.35 -30.96
CA ILE A 47 -14.57 -38.02 -31.15
C ILE A 47 -15.18 -37.03 -30.19
N SER A 48 -16.51 -36.86 -30.23
CA SER A 48 -17.20 -35.86 -29.41
C SER A 48 -18.62 -36.25 -29.06
N LYS A 49 -19.14 -35.61 -28.02
CA LYS A 49 -20.52 -35.69 -27.55
C LYS A 49 -21.08 -34.30 -27.40
N ARG A 50 -22.17 -33.98 -28.01
CA ARG A 50 -22.86 -32.70 -27.91
C ARG A 50 -24.34 -32.91 -27.57
N ILE A 51 -24.91 -32.01 -26.76
CA ILE A 51 -26.33 -31.93 -26.50
C ILE A 51 -26.89 -30.82 -27.41
N PRO A 52 -27.74 -31.14 -28.39
CA PRO A 52 -28.33 -30.15 -29.30
C PRO A 52 -29.37 -29.29 -28.58
N GLU A 53 -29.94 -28.32 -29.31
CA GLU A 53 -31.07 -27.53 -28.82
C GLU A 53 -32.24 -28.44 -28.42
N ARG A 54 -33.02 -28.02 -27.43
CA ARG A 54 -34.21 -28.74 -26.97
C ARG A 54 -35.45 -28.17 -27.61
N LYS A 55 -36.36 -29.05 -28.07
CA LYS A 55 -37.70 -28.66 -28.53
C LYS A 55 -38.74 -29.10 -27.52
N LEU A 56 -39.54 -28.15 -27.04
CA LEU A 56 -40.68 -28.39 -26.17
C LEU A 56 -41.95 -28.24 -26.97
N THR A 57 -42.77 -29.29 -27.03
CA THR A 57 -44.07 -29.28 -27.71
C THR A 57 -45.16 -29.29 -26.64
N ILE A 58 -45.97 -28.25 -26.62
CA ILE A 58 -47.04 -28.05 -25.63
C ILE A 58 -48.38 -28.16 -26.32
N SER A 59 -49.12 -29.25 -26.04
CA SER A 59 -50.47 -29.37 -26.53
C SER A 59 -51.38 -28.49 -25.67
N PHE A 60 -52.25 -27.75 -26.35
CA PHE A 60 -53.18 -26.83 -25.68
C PHE A 60 -54.61 -26.94 -26.20
N MET A 61 -55.53 -26.43 -25.42
CA MET A 61 -56.93 -26.21 -25.80
C MET A 61 -57.35 -24.79 -25.41
N LEU A 62 -58.01 -24.09 -26.30
CA LEU A 62 -58.62 -22.79 -26.06
C LEU A 62 -60.10 -22.91 -26.34
N LYS A 63 -60.92 -22.70 -25.31
CA LYS A 63 -62.37 -22.81 -25.33
C LYS A 63 -63.05 -21.51 -24.91
N GLN A 64 -63.95 -21.00 -25.76
CA GLN A 64 -64.71 -19.79 -25.53
C GLN A 64 -66.22 -20.02 -25.68
N THR A 65 -66.99 -19.04 -25.22
CA THR A 65 -68.48 -19.08 -25.33
C THR A 65 -68.96 -18.64 -26.70
N GLU A 66 -68.19 -17.76 -27.38
CA GLU A 66 -68.50 -17.19 -28.65
C GLU A 66 -67.26 -17.23 -29.61
N GLN A 67 -67.51 -17.27 -30.93
CA GLN A 67 -66.44 -17.32 -31.93
C GLN A 67 -65.60 -16.03 -31.96
N SER A 68 -66.20 -14.85 -31.76
CA SER A 68 -65.51 -13.57 -31.66
C SER A 68 -64.52 -13.53 -30.49
N SER A 69 -64.93 -14.04 -29.34
CA SER A 69 -64.12 -14.17 -28.14
C SER A 69 -63.00 -15.18 -28.34
N LEU A 70 -63.19 -16.22 -29.17
CA LEU A 70 -62.15 -17.19 -29.48
C LEU A 70 -61.01 -16.56 -30.27
N ARG A 71 -61.31 -15.71 -31.26
CA ARG A 71 -60.27 -14.98 -32.05
C ARG A 71 -59.50 -13.99 -31.16
N GLN A 72 -60.17 -13.20 -30.35
CA GLN A 72 -59.55 -12.28 -29.41
C GLN A 72 -58.59 -13.00 -28.41
N ALA A 73 -59.02 -14.16 -27.93
CA ALA A 73 -58.18 -14.99 -27.02
C ALA A 73 -56.96 -15.56 -27.77
N GLN A 74 -57.11 -15.91 -29.02
CA GLN A 74 -55.99 -16.35 -29.88
C GLN A 74 -55.00 -15.23 -30.16
N ASP A 75 -55.47 -14.02 -30.51
CA ASP A 75 -54.61 -12.86 -30.73
C ASP A 75 -53.84 -12.49 -29.47
N LYS A 76 -54.50 -12.58 -28.30
CA LYS A 76 -53.85 -12.39 -27.02
C LYS A 76 -52.78 -13.46 -26.73
N LEU A 77 -53.09 -14.74 -27.05
CA LEU A 77 -52.10 -15.81 -26.91
C LEU A 77 -50.87 -15.53 -27.79
N LEU A 78 -51.06 -15.20 -29.06
CA LEU A 78 -49.96 -14.90 -29.96
C LEU A 78 -49.18 -13.68 -29.52
N SER A 79 -49.81 -12.65 -28.97
CA SER A 79 -49.10 -11.45 -28.45
C SER A 79 -48.22 -11.77 -27.28
N ILE A 80 -48.59 -12.73 -26.42
CA ILE A 80 -47.76 -13.18 -25.28
C ILE A 80 -46.60 -14.04 -25.82
N LEU A 81 -46.83 -14.88 -26.78
CA LEU A 81 -45.85 -15.81 -27.33
C LEU A 81 -44.79 -15.14 -28.22
N ASN A 82 -45.20 -14.08 -28.93
CA ASN A 82 -44.32 -13.37 -29.87
C ASN A 82 -43.31 -12.51 -29.10
N GLN A 83 -42.14 -13.07 -28.83
CA GLN A 83 -41.02 -12.42 -28.13
C GLN A 83 -39.81 -12.42 -29.07
N ASP A 84 -39.00 -11.36 -29.01
CA ASP A 84 -37.77 -11.19 -29.80
C ASP A 84 -36.60 -12.00 -29.27
N GLU A 85 -36.66 -12.40 -27.97
CA GLU A 85 -35.62 -13.14 -27.25
C GLU A 85 -36.20 -14.31 -26.48
N PRO A 86 -35.43 -15.37 -26.18
CA PRO A 86 -35.84 -16.44 -25.31
C PRO A 86 -36.30 -15.91 -23.94
N LYS A 87 -37.44 -16.42 -23.45
CA LYS A 87 -38.03 -16.06 -22.15
C LYS A 87 -38.20 -17.28 -21.27
N GLN A 88 -38.33 -17.06 -19.96
CA GLN A 88 -38.57 -18.13 -19.01
C GLN A 88 -39.92 -18.83 -19.27
N LEU A 89 -39.85 -20.13 -19.42
CA LEU A 89 -41.00 -21.02 -19.52
C LEU A 89 -41.01 -21.93 -18.30
N ILE A 90 -42.04 -21.81 -17.46
CA ILE A 90 -42.20 -22.56 -16.20
C ILE A 90 -43.45 -23.41 -16.28
N LEU A 91 -43.34 -24.66 -15.85
CA LEU A 91 -44.48 -25.60 -15.79
C LEU A 91 -44.86 -25.83 -14.33
N SER A 92 -46.17 -25.87 -14.05
CA SER A 92 -46.72 -25.94 -12.66
C SER A 92 -46.40 -27.23 -11.92
N ASP A 93 -45.98 -28.28 -12.60
CA ASP A 93 -45.51 -29.54 -12.01
C ASP A 93 -44.02 -29.54 -11.66
N GLU A 94 -43.25 -28.55 -12.15
CA GLU A 94 -41.87 -28.26 -11.75
C GLU A 94 -41.69 -26.74 -11.51
N PRO A 95 -42.31 -26.19 -10.46
CA PRO A 95 -42.44 -24.75 -10.27
C PRO A 95 -41.14 -24.03 -9.92
N ASN A 96 -40.10 -24.75 -9.49
CA ASN A 96 -38.83 -24.20 -9.04
C ASN A 96 -37.75 -24.11 -10.14
N VAL A 97 -38.11 -24.55 -11.37
CA VAL A 97 -37.19 -24.52 -12.49
C VAL A 97 -37.86 -23.91 -13.72
N TYR A 98 -37.06 -23.40 -14.65
CA TYR A 98 -37.51 -22.85 -15.92
C TYR A 98 -36.64 -23.32 -17.06
N PHE A 99 -37.23 -23.31 -18.28
CA PHE A 99 -36.50 -23.38 -19.52
C PHE A 99 -36.39 -21.98 -20.12
N ASN A 100 -35.26 -21.69 -20.73
CA ASN A 100 -35.09 -20.46 -21.50
C ASN A 100 -35.52 -20.73 -22.96
N ALA A 101 -36.74 -20.36 -23.29
CA ALA A 101 -37.43 -20.82 -24.48
C ALA A 101 -37.95 -19.67 -25.36
N ILE A 102 -37.90 -19.85 -26.66
CA ILE A 102 -38.52 -18.96 -27.64
C ILE A 102 -39.60 -19.72 -28.43
N PHE A 103 -40.73 -19.06 -28.65
CA PHE A 103 -41.82 -19.64 -29.42
C PHE A 103 -41.41 -19.74 -30.92
N GLU A 104 -41.53 -20.95 -31.52
CA GLU A 104 -41.20 -21.21 -32.92
C GLU A 104 -42.47 -21.17 -33.80
N LYS A 105 -43.46 -21.99 -33.45
CA LYS A 105 -44.67 -22.17 -34.27
C LYS A 105 -45.83 -22.72 -33.46
N ALA A 106 -47.03 -22.52 -34.02
CA ALA A 106 -48.27 -23.21 -33.58
C ALA A 106 -48.78 -24.09 -34.69
N LYS A 107 -49.17 -25.29 -34.36
CA LYS A 107 -49.90 -26.20 -35.24
C LYS A 107 -51.31 -26.34 -34.67
N ILE A 108 -52.34 -25.98 -35.48
CA ILE A 108 -53.73 -26.13 -35.06
C ILE A 108 -54.22 -27.45 -35.66
N ASP A 109 -54.71 -28.35 -34.81
CA ASP A 109 -55.17 -29.69 -35.21
C ASP A 109 -56.65 -29.68 -35.60
N GLU A 110 -57.47 -28.96 -34.81
CA GLU A 110 -58.90 -28.86 -35.06
C GLU A 110 -59.42 -27.44 -34.83
N GLU A 111 -60.26 -26.98 -35.72
CA GLU A 111 -60.97 -25.71 -35.59
C GLU A 111 -62.49 -25.96 -35.55
N HIS A 112 -63.06 -25.72 -34.40
CA HIS A 112 -64.50 -25.71 -34.18
C HIS A 112 -64.94 -24.28 -33.83
N ASP A 113 -66.19 -23.97 -33.94
CA ASP A 113 -66.74 -22.61 -33.71
C ASP A 113 -66.36 -21.97 -32.41
N ARG A 114 -66.11 -22.76 -31.37
CA ARG A 114 -65.83 -22.28 -29.99
C ARG A 114 -64.65 -22.94 -29.33
N ILE A 115 -63.96 -23.84 -30.02
CA ILE A 115 -62.83 -24.58 -29.46
C ILE A 115 -61.71 -24.61 -30.49
N ARG A 116 -60.47 -24.36 -30.04
CA ARG A 116 -59.27 -24.66 -30.79
C ARG A 116 -58.35 -25.53 -29.95
N SER A 117 -57.84 -26.57 -30.54
CA SER A 117 -56.76 -27.38 -29.97
C SER A 117 -55.59 -27.44 -30.94
N GLY A 118 -54.43 -27.66 -30.42
CA GLY A 118 -53.21 -27.76 -31.25
C GLY A 118 -51.96 -27.84 -30.36
N GLU A 119 -50.85 -27.60 -30.99
CA GLU A 119 -49.52 -27.69 -30.43
C GLU A 119 -48.79 -26.35 -30.55
N LEU A 120 -48.10 -25.93 -29.50
CA LEU A 120 -47.16 -24.82 -29.45
C LEU A 120 -45.76 -25.40 -29.35
N THR A 121 -44.89 -25.10 -30.30
CA THR A 121 -43.49 -25.52 -30.27
C THR A 121 -42.62 -24.38 -29.81
N PHE A 122 -41.79 -24.67 -28.81
CA PHE A 122 -40.76 -23.77 -28.31
C PHE A 122 -39.38 -24.38 -28.52
N ILE A 123 -38.42 -23.54 -28.85
CA ILE A 123 -37.00 -23.92 -28.95
C ILE A 123 -36.26 -23.36 -27.75
N CYS A 124 -35.50 -24.22 -27.09
CA CYS A 124 -34.52 -23.87 -26.09
C CYS A 124 -33.13 -24.04 -26.70
N HIS A 125 -32.53 -22.96 -27.21
CA HIS A 125 -31.17 -23.02 -27.77
C HIS A 125 -30.17 -23.45 -26.74
N ASP A 126 -30.39 -23.07 -25.47
CA ASP A 126 -29.74 -23.66 -24.30
C ASP A 126 -30.61 -24.83 -23.81
N PRO A 127 -30.14 -26.07 -23.91
CA PRO A 127 -30.99 -27.26 -23.72
C PRO A 127 -31.29 -27.56 -22.22
N PHE A 128 -30.73 -26.81 -21.31
CA PHE A 128 -30.85 -27.07 -19.88
C PHE A 128 -32.05 -26.38 -19.24
N LYS A 129 -32.53 -26.94 -18.14
CA LYS A 129 -33.47 -26.26 -17.25
C LYS A 129 -32.70 -25.72 -16.02
N TYR A 130 -33.05 -24.53 -15.57
CA TYR A 130 -32.36 -23.78 -14.55
C TYR A 130 -33.24 -23.58 -13.30
N ALA A 131 -32.62 -23.59 -12.13
CA ALA A 131 -33.28 -23.16 -10.90
C ALA A 131 -33.73 -21.69 -11.01
N ILE A 132 -34.94 -21.37 -10.51
CA ILE A 132 -35.39 -19.98 -10.46
C ILE A 132 -34.49 -19.15 -9.53
N GLU A 133 -34.16 -19.69 -8.38
CA GLU A 133 -33.31 -19.02 -7.38
C GLU A 133 -31.85 -19.43 -7.53
N LYS A 134 -30.94 -18.48 -7.29
CA LYS A 134 -29.50 -18.75 -7.15
C LYS A 134 -29.24 -19.24 -5.71
N LYS A 135 -28.36 -20.20 -5.54
CA LYS A 135 -27.81 -20.60 -4.24
C LYS A 135 -26.58 -19.77 -3.91
N SER A 136 -26.45 -19.36 -2.66
CA SER A 136 -25.27 -18.62 -2.17
C SER A 136 -24.47 -19.46 -1.18
N PHE A 137 -23.16 -19.31 -1.21
CA PHE A 137 -22.21 -19.98 -0.36
C PHE A 137 -21.24 -18.92 0.19
N THR A 138 -21.17 -18.81 1.51
CA THR A 138 -20.24 -17.88 2.16
C THR A 138 -18.92 -18.61 2.40
N ALA A 139 -17.80 -17.94 2.10
CA ALA A 139 -16.49 -18.47 2.42
C ALA A 139 -16.20 -18.32 3.92
N GLU A 140 -15.65 -19.37 4.52
CA GLU A 140 -15.26 -19.43 5.92
C GLU A 140 -13.77 -19.86 6.03
N LYS A 141 -13.14 -19.51 7.16
CA LYS A 141 -11.73 -19.84 7.38
C LYS A 141 -11.58 -21.31 7.79
N VAL A 142 -10.96 -22.13 6.94
CA VAL A 142 -10.65 -23.53 7.18
C VAL A 142 -9.13 -23.68 7.13
N ASP A 143 -8.53 -24.18 8.21
CA ASP A 143 -7.06 -24.35 8.34
C ASP A 143 -6.26 -23.08 7.99
N GLY A 144 -6.81 -21.91 8.31
CA GLY A 144 -6.17 -20.62 8.03
C GLY A 144 -6.41 -20.06 6.64
N ILE A 145 -7.09 -20.76 5.73
CA ILE A 145 -7.38 -20.36 4.36
C ILE A 145 -8.87 -20.09 4.21
N LEU A 146 -9.24 -18.96 3.58
CA LEU A 146 -10.63 -18.64 3.28
C LEU A 146 -11.15 -19.60 2.22
N THR A 147 -12.14 -20.41 2.58
CA THR A 147 -12.62 -21.54 1.77
C THR A 147 -14.14 -21.53 1.65
N ALA A 148 -14.65 -21.72 0.44
CA ALA A 148 -16.07 -21.92 0.17
C ALA A 148 -16.29 -23.33 -0.40
N THR A 149 -17.27 -24.06 0.11
CA THR A 149 -17.75 -25.31 -0.46
C THR A 149 -19.05 -25.05 -1.23
N ILE A 150 -18.97 -25.16 -2.55
CA ILE A 150 -20.09 -24.90 -3.47
C ILE A 150 -20.72 -26.21 -3.85
N GLU A 151 -21.88 -26.49 -3.28
CA GLU A 151 -22.67 -27.70 -3.59
C GLU A 151 -23.55 -27.44 -4.83
N ASN A 152 -23.28 -28.16 -5.92
CA ASN A 152 -24.12 -28.17 -7.12
C ASN A 152 -24.93 -29.48 -7.15
N THR A 153 -26.22 -29.41 -6.76
CA THR A 153 -27.11 -30.59 -6.79
C THR A 153 -27.70 -30.84 -8.19
N GLY A 154 -27.41 -29.97 -9.16
CA GLY A 154 -27.71 -30.18 -10.56
C GLY A 154 -26.84 -31.29 -11.18
N ASN A 155 -27.17 -31.70 -12.39
CA ASN A 155 -26.40 -32.68 -13.17
C ASN A 155 -25.59 -32.06 -14.32
N VAL A 156 -25.51 -30.74 -14.34
CA VAL A 156 -24.79 -29.94 -15.33
C VAL A 156 -23.77 -29.04 -14.62
N ALA A 157 -22.58 -28.88 -15.21
CA ALA A 157 -21.60 -27.93 -14.74
C ALA A 157 -22.05 -26.48 -15.00
N VAL A 158 -22.09 -25.65 -13.96
CA VAL A 158 -22.61 -24.28 -14.02
C VAL A 158 -21.55 -23.24 -13.70
N PRO A 159 -21.61 -22.03 -14.31
CA PRO A 159 -20.76 -20.91 -13.94
C PRO A 159 -20.92 -20.51 -12.49
N ILE A 160 -19.86 -19.96 -11.92
CA ILE A 160 -19.84 -19.45 -10.55
C ILE A 160 -19.68 -17.93 -10.63
N GLU A 161 -20.48 -17.21 -9.84
CA GLU A 161 -20.30 -15.78 -9.60
C GLU A 161 -19.68 -15.61 -8.22
N TYR A 162 -18.71 -14.71 -8.08
CA TYR A 162 -18.08 -14.38 -6.80
C TYR A 162 -18.28 -12.91 -6.49
N GLU A 163 -18.65 -12.62 -5.24
CA GLU A 163 -18.72 -11.29 -4.68
C GLU A 163 -17.73 -11.22 -3.51
N ILE A 164 -16.71 -10.39 -3.64
CA ILE A 164 -15.62 -10.28 -2.67
C ILE A 164 -15.53 -8.84 -2.20
N THR A 165 -15.67 -8.62 -0.90
CA THR A 165 -15.54 -7.30 -0.28
C THR A 165 -14.21 -7.19 0.44
N MET A 166 -13.46 -6.12 0.18
CA MET A 166 -12.19 -5.82 0.79
C MET A 166 -12.37 -5.28 2.21
N ASN A 167 -11.79 -5.96 3.22
CA ASN A 167 -11.87 -5.52 4.62
C ASN A 167 -10.73 -4.55 4.99
N SER A 168 -9.64 -4.54 4.22
CA SER A 168 -8.55 -3.57 4.23
C SER A 168 -8.13 -3.25 2.79
N ASP A 169 -7.17 -2.36 2.61
CA ASP A 169 -6.52 -2.18 1.32
C ASP A 169 -5.89 -3.49 0.86
N ASN A 170 -5.87 -3.72 -0.46
CA ASN A 170 -5.47 -5.00 -1.03
C ASN A 170 -4.96 -4.81 -2.48
N GLY A 171 -3.97 -5.59 -2.88
CA GLY A 171 -3.40 -5.54 -4.23
C GLY A 171 -3.78 -6.74 -5.11
N PHE A 172 -4.22 -7.86 -4.51
CA PHE A 172 -4.37 -9.14 -5.20
C PHE A 172 -5.52 -9.97 -4.66
N ILE A 173 -6.26 -10.62 -5.55
CA ILE A 173 -7.22 -11.69 -5.24
C ILE A 173 -6.93 -12.91 -6.11
N GLY A 174 -6.75 -14.05 -5.46
CA GLY A 174 -6.62 -15.37 -6.09
C GLY A 174 -7.76 -16.28 -5.69
N ILE A 175 -8.35 -16.99 -6.65
CA ILE A 175 -9.39 -18.00 -6.43
C ILE A 175 -8.90 -19.32 -7.01
N VAL A 176 -8.72 -20.31 -6.17
CA VAL A 176 -8.10 -21.59 -6.52
C VAL A 176 -9.06 -22.73 -6.29
N SER A 177 -9.18 -23.61 -7.27
CA SER A 177 -9.94 -24.86 -7.20
C SER A 177 -9.14 -25.96 -7.90
N LYS A 178 -9.51 -27.21 -7.66
CA LYS A 178 -9.00 -28.34 -8.46
C LYS A 178 -9.29 -28.21 -9.97
N ASN A 179 -10.23 -27.36 -10.35
CA ASN A 179 -10.71 -27.19 -11.72
C ASN A 179 -10.08 -26.00 -12.45
N GLY A 180 -9.25 -25.19 -11.77
CA GLY A 180 -8.61 -24.02 -12.36
C GLY A 180 -8.22 -22.96 -11.32
N VAL A 181 -7.66 -21.87 -11.82
CA VAL A 181 -7.21 -20.71 -11.02
C VAL A 181 -7.67 -19.43 -11.69
N MET A 182 -8.22 -18.52 -10.92
CA MET A 182 -8.52 -17.14 -11.34
C MET A 182 -7.72 -16.18 -10.48
N GLN A 183 -7.10 -15.18 -11.10
CA GLN A 183 -6.22 -14.22 -10.43
C GLN A 183 -6.50 -12.80 -10.93
N TYR A 184 -6.59 -11.86 -9.99
CA TYR A 184 -6.91 -10.47 -10.26
C TYR A 184 -6.02 -9.55 -9.45
N GLY A 185 -5.63 -8.41 -10.04
CA GLY A 185 -4.77 -7.42 -9.40
C GLY A 185 -3.29 -7.64 -9.70
N PHE A 186 -2.45 -7.44 -8.71
CA PHE A 186 -1.00 -7.59 -8.82
C PHE A 186 -0.42 -8.32 -7.60
N VAL A 187 0.14 -9.51 -7.82
CA VAL A 187 0.58 -10.42 -6.75
C VAL A 187 1.67 -9.81 -5.85
N GLU A 188 2.60 -9.05 -6.45
CA GLU A 188 3.75 -8.45 -5.77
C GLU A 188 3.48 -7.00 -5.31
N GLU A 189 2.23 -6.55 -5.32
CA GLU A 189 1.90 -5.21 -4.84
C GLU A 189 2.21 -5.10 -3.34
N ALA A 190 2.96 -4.05 -2.97
CA ALA A 190 3.32 -3.78 -1.58
C ALA A 190 2.38 -2.73 -0.97
N ASP A 191 2.02 -2.94 0.29
CA ASP A 191 1.23 -2.00 1.09
C ASP A 191 1.88 -0.61 1.17
N GLY A 192 3.20 -0.58 1.32
CA GLY A 192 3.98 0.65 1.39
C GLY A 192 5.45 0.44 1.09
N GLU A 193 6.19 1.53 1.11
CA GLU A 193 7.64 1.52 0.94
C GLU A 193 8.37 2.19 2.08
N THR A 194 9.52 1.64 2.48
CA THR A 194 10.47 2.31 3.37
C THR A 194 11.42 3.17 2.56
N TYR A 195 11.66 4.38 3.04
CA TYR A 195 12.62 5.31 2.46
C TYR A 195 13.42 6.02 3.55
N GLU A 196 14.60 6.53 3.20
CA GLU A 196 15.43 7.28 4.12
C GLU A 196 15.30 8.77 3.91
N GLN A 197 15.23 9.53 4.99
CA GLN A 197 15.21 10.99 4.97
C GLN A 197 16.13 11.55 6.03
N SER A 198 16.72 12.74 5.76
CA SER A 198 17.50 13.48 6.76
C SER A 198 16.61 14.45 7.54
N GLU A 199 16.85 14.58 8.85
CA GLU A 199 16.08 15.45 9.73
C GLU A 199 16.97 16.39 10.53
N VAL A 200 16.60 17.68 10.58
CA VAL A 200 17.29 18.69 11.38
C VAL A 200 16.82 18.56 12.83
N LEU A 201 17.71 18.09 13.71
CA LEU A 201 17.40 17.88 15.13
C LEU A 201 17.81 19.06 16.03
N LYS A 202 18.77 19.90 15.60
CA LYS A 202 19.14 21.14 16.28
C LYS A 202 19.50 22.23 15.28
N ASN A 203 19.15 23.44 15.63
CA ASN A 203 19.42 24.62 14.82
C ASN A 203 20.11 25.74 15.63
N THR A 204 20.34 26.86 14.96
CA THR A 204 21.03 28.02 15.55
C THR A 204 20.31 28.59 16.79
N GLU A 205 18.99 28.66 16.79
CA GLU A 205 18.23 29.19 17.93
C GLU A 205 18.31 28.23 19.13
N ASP A 206 18.30 26.94 18.91
CA ASP A 206 18.51 25.92 19.96
C ASP A 206 19.87 26.12 20.65
N MET A 207 20.91 26.42 19.85
CA MET A 207 22.25 26.73 20.42
C MET A 207 22.23 27.95 21.30
N PHE A 208 21.58 29.04 20.93
CA PHE A 208 21.51 30.25 21.74
C PHE A 208 20.67 30.06 23.01
N ASN A 209 19.54 29.37 22.88
CA ASN A 209 18.57 29.15 23.96
C ASN A 209 18.98 28.06 24.97
N ALA A 210 19.95 27.20 24.61
CA ALA A 210 20.44 26.18 25.51
C ALA A 210 21.01 26.79 26.79
N PRO A 211 20.77 26.18 27.95
CA PRO A 211 21.36 26.66 29.22
C PRO A 211 22.89 26.55 29.20
N ASN A 212 23.55 27.39 30.00
CA ASN A 212 24.96 27.23 30.27
C ASN A 212 25.16 26.07 31.23
N ASP A 213 26.27 25.33 31.07
CA ASP A 213 26.69 24.35 32.07
C ASP A 213 27.11 25.04 33.37
N PRO A 214 26.81 24.45 34.52
CA PRO A 214 27.12 25.07 35.80
C PRO A 214 28.61 25.30 36.00
N SER A 215 28.96 26.38 36.68
CA SER A 215 30.33 26.63 37.13
C SER A 215 30.85 25.48 38.01
N GLY A 216 32.06 25.05 37.74
CA GLY A 216 32.69 23.89 38.41
C GLY A 216 32.42 22.55 37.72
N THR A 217 31.57 22.51 36.66
CA THR A 217 31.41 21.32 35.83
C THR A 217 32.70 21.06 35.06
N GLN A 218 33.15 19.81 35.04
CA GLN A 218 34.34 19.43 34.29
C GLN A 218 34.07 19.41 32.79
N CYS A 219 34.94 20.01 32.01
CA CYS A 219 34.89 19.85 30.54
C CYS A 219 35.46 18.49 30.16
N VAL A 220 34.63 17.63 29.57
CA VAL A 220 35.03 16.26 29.17
C VAL A 220 35.96 16.27 27.94
N SER A 221 35.93 17.30 27.12
CA SER A 221 36.79 17.44 25.93
C SER A 221 38.18 18.04 26.26
N ASP A 222 38.32 18.71 27.40
CA ASP A 222 39.59 19.25 27.86
C ASP A 222 39.59 19.34 29.43
N PRO A 223 40.22 18.39 30.10
CA PRO A 223 40.20 18.34 31.58
C PRO A 223 40.94 19.49 32.24
N THR A 224 41.72 20.28 31.51
CA THR A 224 42.40 21.48 32.04
C THR A 224 41.50 22.72 32.01
N PHE A 225 40.36 22.67 31.34
CA PHE A 225 39.43 23.77 31.24
C PHE A 225 38.47 23.82 32.46
N VAL A 226 38.38 24.99 33.04
CA VAL A 226 37.46 25.25 34.15
C VAL A 226 36.28 26.07 33.69
N ILE A 227 35.05 25.50 33.82
CA ILE A 227 33.82 26.22 33.53
C ILE A 227 33.52 27.14 34.70
N ASN A 228 33.70 28.45 34.52
CA ASN A 228 33.41 29.48 35.51
C ASN A 228 32.81 30.75 34.90
N GLY A 229 32.39 30.65 33.66
CA GLY A 229 31.79 31.72 32.88
C GLY A 229 30.52 31.30 32.20
N GLU A 230 29.89 32.24 31.47
CA GLU A 230 28.64 32.06 30.72
C GLU A 230 28.85 32.41 29.28
N LEU A 231 28.22 31.61 28.39
CA LEU A 231 28.11 31.90 26.96
C LEU A 231 26.76 32.55 26.69
N GLY A 232 26.77 33.66 26.00
CA GLY A 232 25.57 34.39 25.63
C GLY A 232 25.61 34.92 24.20
N ALA A 233 24.47 35.33 23.70
CA ALA A 233 24.36 35.92 22.37
C ALA A 233 24.84 37.39 22.40
N ILE A 234 25.75 37.73 21.49
CA ILE A 234 26.09 39.13 21.17
C ILE A 234 25.51 39.47 19.80
N PRO A 235 24.78 40.61 19.69
CA PRO A 235 24.19 41.02 18.43
C PRO A 235 25.28 41.43 17.44
N TRP A 236 25.01 41.20 16.14
CA TRP A 236 25.88 41.57 15.06
C TRP A 236 25.05 42.10 13.86
N SER A 237 25.44 43.22 13.30
CA SER A 237 24.63 43.88 12.27
C SER A 237 24.86 43.35 10.85
N SER A 238 25.92 42.63 10.60
CA SER A 238 26.28 42.14 9.26
C SER A 238 26.18 40.61 9.14
N ALA A 239 25.65 40.18 7.99
CA ALA A 239 25.62 38.76 7.62
C ALA A 239 27.03 38.11 7.67
N PRO A 240 27.10 36.76 7.80
CA PRO A 240 26.00 35.80 7.67
C PRO A 240 25.30 35.45 8.97
N ALA A 241 25.82 35.81 10.11
CA ALA A 241 25.18 35.55 11.39
C ALA A 241 24.74 36.86 12.05
N LYS A 242 23.46 37.02 12.35
CA LYS A 242 22.92 38.22 13.01
C LYS A 242 23.29 38.34 14.47
N LYS A 243 23.71 37.24 15.10
CA LYS A 243 24.20 37.15 16.47
C LYS A 243 25.27 36.04 16.59
N TRP A 244 26.13 36.18 17.58
CA TRP A 244 27.23 35.24 17.81
C TRP A 244 27.20 34.79 19.24
N LEU A 245 27.49 33.51 19.50
CA LEU A 245 27.74 32.99 20.85
C LEU A 245 29.15 33.40 21.27
N ALA A 246 29.28 34.02 22.42
CA ALA A 246 30.51 34.51 22.95
C ALA A 246 30.56 34.33 24.49
N ILE A 247 31.72 34.46 25.09
CA ILE A 247 31.87 34.60 26.56
C ILE A 247 31.25 35.94 26.94
N THR A 248 30.18 35.94 27.74
CA THR A 248 29.50 37.14 28.22
C THR A 248 29.82 37.44 29.69
N LYS A 249 30.21 36.42 30.42
CA LYS A 249 30.63 36.51 31.82
C LYS A 249 31.69 35.47 32.11
N ASP A 250 32.71 35.83 32.83
CA ASP A 250 33.73 34.90 33.32
C ASP A 250 34.41 35.43 34.61
N ILE A 251 35.04 34.52 35.36
CA ILE A 251 35.84 34.81 36.52
C ILE A 251 37.27 34.39 36.19
N VAL A 252 38.19 35.35 36.26
CA VAL A 252 39.59 35.12 35.98
C VAL A 252 40.23 34.22 37.05
N ILE A 253 40.88 33.15 36.58
CA ILE A 253 41.65 32.19 37.38
C ILE A 253 42.99 31.93 36.72
N GLY A 254 43.93 31.31 37.43
CA GLY A 254 45.27 30.99 36.92
C GLY A 254 45.34 29.84 35.91
N ASN A 255 44.26 29.55 35.16
CA ASN A 255 44.15 28.43 34.24
C ASN A 255 43.28 28.81 33.04
N TRP A 256 43.06 27.86 32.10
CA TRP A 256 42.03 27.97 31.06
C TRP A 256 40.65 28.07 31.70
N HIS A 257 39.87 29.06 31.35
CA HIS A 257 38.54 29.29 31.90
C HIS A 257 37.59 29.96 30.87
N GLY A 258 36.32 29.84 31.10
CA GLY A 258 35.29 30.40 30.24
C GLY A 258 33.93 29.70 30.39
N GLY A 259 33.14 29.70 29.36
CA GLY A 259 31.79 29.12 29.36
C GLY A 259 31.65 27.88 28.50
N GLN A 260 30.62 27.10 28.81
CA GLN A 260 30.26 25.87 28.11
C GLN A 260 28.74 25.71 28.01
N LYS A 261 28.31 25.14 26.90
CA LYS A 261 26.96 24.63 26.74
C LYS A 261 27.01 23.17 26.27
N THR A 262 26.25 22.30 26.94
CA THR A 262 26.04 20.91 26.53
C THR A 262 24.58 20.76 26.13
N ILE A 263 24.32 20.56 24.82
CA ILE A 263 23.01 20.63 24.18
C ILE A 263 22.58 19.22 23.82
N GLN A 264 21.52 18.72 24.41
CA GLN A 264 20.92 17.45 24.00
C GLN A 264 20.21 17.62 22.65
N ILE A 265 20.41 16.66 21.69
CA ILE A 265 19.69 16.67 20.44
C ILE A 265 18.21 16.30 20.66
N ASN A 266 17.33 16.76 19.79
CA ASN A 266 15.91 16.41 19.86
C ASN A 266 15.68 14.96 19.39
N ALA A 267 14.51 14.40 19.71
CA ALA A 267 14.04 13.19 19.09
C ALA A 267 13.79 13.45 17.59
N ASP A 268 13.98 12.42 16.78
CA ASP A 268 13.53 12.40 15.38
C ASP A 268 12.01 12.20 15.27
N SER A 269 11.49 12.13 14.08
CA SER A 269 10.05 11.94 13.82
C SER A 269 9.50 10.61 14.35
N GLU A 270 10.36 9.60 14.56
CA GLU A 270 10.01 8.31 15.16
C GLU A 270 10.12 8.29 16.68
N GLY A 271 10.51 9.43 17.29
CA GLY A 271 10.64 9.59 18.75
C GLY A 271 11.99 9.12 19.32
N HIS A 272 12.96 8.76 18.49
CA HIS A 272 14.26 8.29 18.94
C HIS A 272 15.25 9.46 19.19
N ILE A 273 15.86 9.51 20.40
CA ILE A 273 16.90 10.48 20.76
C ILE A 273 18.27 9.81 20.58
N GLY A 274 18.97 10.21 19.54
CA GLY A 274 20.28 9.69 19.18
C GLY A 274 20.51 9.73 17.67
N ALA A 275 21.74 9.94 17.23
CA ALA A 275 22.12 9.93 15.83
C ALA A 275 23.40 9.12 15.63
N LYS A 276 23.27 7.96 15.02
CA LYS A 276 24.40 7.13 14.57
C LYS A 276 25.09 7.77 13.35
N ASN A 277 24.27 8.28 12.43
CA ASN A 277 24.71 9.01 11.25
C ASN A 277 24.21 10.44 11.32
N PHE A 278 25.09 11.40 11.14
CA PHE A 278 24.74 12.82 11.20
C PHE A 278 25.69 13.69 10.40
N MET A 279 25.23 14.87 10.05
CA MET A 279 26.02 15.99 9.59
C MET A 279 25.75 17.18 10.51
N CYS A 280 26.82 17.83 10.96
CA CYS A 280 26.70 19.10 11.65
C CYS A 280 27.47 20.17 10.90
N TYR A 281 26.80 21.27 10.63
CA TYR A 281 27.39 22.49 10.06
C TYR A 281 27.36 23.56 11.10
N TRP A 282 28.48 24.31 11.24
CA TRP A 282 28.52 25.49 12.09
C TRP A 282 29.42 26.57 11.49
N ARG A 283 29.30 27.78 12.03
CA ARG A 283 30.22 28.87 11.69
C ARG A 283 30.97 29.29 12.89
N ARG A 284 32.27 29.49 12.73
CA ARG A 284 33.13 30.07 13.73
C ARG A 284 33.78 31.36 13.26
N TRP A 285 33.98 32.27 14.16
CA TRP A 285 34.82 33.44 13.95
C TRP A 285 35.90 33.42 15.00
N PHE A 286 37.19 33.18 14.60
CA PHE A 286 38.31 33.07 15.51
C PHE A 286 39.45 33.89 14.97
N GLN A 287 39.66 35.12 15.61
CA GLN A 287 40.64 36.09 15.12
C GLN A 287 41.24 36.84 16.27
N LYS A 288 42.59 36.85 16.36
CA LYS A 288 43.34 37.71 17.24
C LYS A 288 43.29 39.15 16.72
N GLY A 289 42.99 40.12 17.58
CA GLY A 289 43.15 41.54 17.35
C GLY A 289 44.57 42.03 17.70
N ARG A 290 45.27 41.30 18.58
CA ARG A 290 46.66 41.51 18.96
C ARG A 290 47.39 40.17 19.02
N ILE A 291 48.70 40.16 18.77
CA ILE A 291 49.49 38.92 18.74
C ILE A 291 49.50 38.18 20.09
N LYS A 292 49.51 38.94 21.21
CA LYS A 292 49.60 38.43 22.59
C LYS A 292 48.27 37.94 23.19
N GLN A 293 47.31 37.57 22.36
CA GLN A 293 46.00 37.02 22.80
C GLN A 293 46.02 35.51 22.81
N ARG A 294 45.45 34.91 23.85
CA ARG A 294 45.26 33.47 23.97
C ARG A 294 43.79 33.10 24.19
N GLY A 295 43.37 32.02 23.62
CA GLY A 295 42.04 31.48 23.76
C GLY A 295 41.82 30.26 22.89
N PHE A 296 40.78 29.50 23.16
CA PHE A 296 40.33 28.44 22.29
C PHE A 296 38.83 28.36 22.22
N GLN A 297 38.33 27.66 21.19
CA GLN A 297 36.96 27.20 21.06
C GLN A 297 36.97 25.74 20.65
N SER A 298 36.01 24.97 21.15
CA SER A 298 35.81 23.59 20.72
C SER A 298 34.33 23.28 20.50
N LEU A 299 34.08 22.35 19.61
CA LEU A 299 32.78 21.78 19.37
C LEU A 299 32.96 20.26 19.29
N PHE A 300 32.30 19.54 20.19
CA PHE A 300 32.36 18.09 20.30
C PHE A 300 30.99 17.46 20.25
N PHE A 301 30.93 16.26 19.70
CA PHE A 301 29.75 15.41 19.68
C PHE A 301 29.96 14.28 20.70
N LEU A 302 29.01 14.15 21.63
CA LEU A 302 29.13 13.26 22.79
C LEU A 302 28.06 12.17 22.73
N ASP A 303 28.38 11.01 23.25
CA ASP A 303 27.44 9.90 23.42
C ASP A 303 26.48 10.08 24.62
N ALA A 304 25.77 9.00 24.98
CA ALA A 304 24.83 9.00 26.10
C ALA A 304 25.51 9.26 27.47
N GLU A 305 26.74 8.78 27.64
CA GLU A 305 27.57 8.94 28.83
C GLU A 305 28.37 10.25 28.82
N LYS A 306 28.11 11.11 27.85
CA LYS A 306 28.81 12.36 27.57
C LYS A 306 30.31 12.19 27.29
N ARG A 307 30.74 11.04 26.75
CA ARG A 307 32.10 10.83 26.26
C ARG A 307 32.27 11.51 24.89
N PRO A 308 33.39 12.24 24.65
CA PRO A 308 33.64 12.89 23.37
C PRO A 308 34.01 11.86 22.30
N ILE A 309 33.13 11.69 21.33
CA ILE A 309 33.27 10.73 20.22
C ILE A 309 34.06 11.35 19.05
N CYS A 310 33.66 12.53 18.61
CA CYS A 310 34.37 13.28 17.59
C CYS A 310 34.15 14.79 17.78
N GLY A 311 35.01 15.59 17.18
CA GLY A 311 34.89 17.04 17.29
C GLY A 311 36.13 17.77 16.82
N THR A 312 36.11 19.10 17.01
CA THR A 312 37.22 19.97 16.66
C THR A 312 37.56 20.94 17.78
N ARG A 313 38.85 21.23 17.93
CA ARG A 313 39.36 22.25 18.83
C ARG A 313 40.24 23.22 18.06
N LEU A 314 39.96 24.52 18.15
CA LEU A 314 40.74 25.59 17.56
C LEU A 314 41.29 26.48 18.66
N GLY A 315 42.61 26.51 18.87
CA GLY A 315 43.25 27.23 19.97
C GLY A 315 44.46 28.06 19.54
N ALA A 316 44.50 29.30 20.01
CA ALA A 316 45.67 30.18 19.96
C ALA A 316 46.40 30.14 21.30
N TYR A 317 47.45 29.36 21.36
CA TYR A 317 48.23 29.09 22.58
C TYR A 317 49.50 29.94 22.73
N SER A 318 50.04 30.42 21.60
CA SER A 318 51.27 31.21 21.57
C SER A 318 51.00 32.71 21.74
N LEU A 319 51.85 33.38 22.47
CA LEU A 319 51.89 34.84 22.60
C LEU A 319 52.77 35.51 21.54
N LEU A 320 53.50 34.72 20.76
CA LEU A 320 54.57 35.19 19.87
C LEU A 320 54.24 35.15 18.37
N ASP A 321 53.19 34.38 18.00
CA ASP A 321 52.84 34.19 16.59
C ASP A 321 51.35 34.45 16.32
N GLY A 322 51.02 34.52 15.04
CA GLY A 322 49.68 34.80 14.54
C GLY A 322 48.90 33.54 14.12
N TYR A 323 49.31 32.37 14.58
CA TYR A 323 48.69 31.09 14.19
C TYR A 323 47.90 30.49 15.36
N ALA A 324 47.01 29.58 15.01
CA ALA A 324 46.28 28.72 15.96
C ALA A 324 46.54 27.24 15.60
N SER A 325 46.23 26.35 16.54
CA SER A 325 46.18 24.92 16.30
C SER A 325 44.76 24.53 16.11
N LEU A 326 44.40 23.90 14.97
CA LEU A 326 43.14 23.25 14.71
C LEU A 326 43.34 21.75 14.77
N ASP A 327 42.78 21.15 15.81
CA ASP A 327 42.82 19.70 16.04
C ASP A 327 41.51 19.07 15.59
N PHE A 328 41.60 18.02 14.76
CA PHE A 328 40.49 17.08 14.51
C PHE A 328 40.65 15.92 15.48
N VAL A 329 39.63 15.71 16.31
CA VAL A 329 39.65 14.71 17.36
C VAL A 329 38.62 13.62 17.06
N LEU A 330 39.07 12.37 17.16
CA LEU A 330 38.25 11.19 16.91
C LEU A 330 38.55 10.15 17.99
N ASN A 331 37.54 9.70 18.72
CA ASN A 331 37.66 8.73 19.83
C ASN A 331 38.79 9.04 20.79
N GLY A 332 38.85 10.32 21.25
CA GLY A 332 39.87 10.83 22.20
C GLY A 332 41.27 11.04 21.61
N LYS A 333 41.50 10.79 20.32
CA LYS A 333 42.81 10.95 19.65
C LYS A 333 42.80 12.11 18.66
N ILE A 334 43.86 12.89 18.58
CA ILE A 334 44.05 13.89 17.53
C ILE A 334 44.46 13.15 16.25
N VAL A 335 43.59 13.12 15.28
CA VAL A 335 43.82 12.45 13.96
C VAL A 335 44.40 13.39 12.93
N LYS A 336 44.30 14.71 13.13
CA LYS A 336 44.88 15.74 12.29
C LYS A 336 45.11 17.01 13.07
N ASN A 337 46.21 17.66 12.85
CA ASN A 337 46.51 19.00 13.34
C ASN A 337 46.84 19.92 12.12
N ILE A 338 46.25 21.11 12.12
CA ILE A 338 46.43 22.13 11.11
C ILE A 338 46.77 23.45 11.80
N HIS A 339 47.61 24.28 11.20
CA HIS A 339 48.00 25.57 11.76
C HIS A 339 47.48 26.77 10.94
N PRO A 340 46.16 27.12 11.12
CA PRO A 340 45.60 28.27 10.40
C PRO A 340 46.15 29.60 10.95
N LYS A 341 46.33 30.56 10.05
CA LYS A 341 46.62 31.94 10.43
C LYS A 341 45.37 32.61 11.02
N VAL A 342 45.50 33.23 12.17
CA VAL A 342 44.37 33.85 12.90
C VAL A 342 44.64 35.31 13.33
N TYR A 343 45.77 35.86 12.87
CA TYR A 343 46.15 37.27 13.08
C TYR A 343 46.60 37.93 11.79
N GLY A 344 46.21 39.18 11.58
CA GLY A 344 46.53 39.95 10.37
C GLY A 344 45.28 40.48 9.68
N GLU A 345 45.53 41.18 8.56
CA GLU A 345 44.45 41.79 7.82
C GLU A 345 43.87 40.81 6.80
N ASN A 346 43.17 40.63 6.10
CA ASN A 346 42.56 39.86 5.03
C ASN A 346 42.90 38.34 4.97
N ASP A 347 41.97 37.59 4.38
CA ASP A 347 42.08 36.15 4.01
C ASP A 347 42.23 35.14 5.14
N LEU A 348 41.85 35.51 6.40
CA LEU A 348 41.85 34.55 7.51
C LEU A 348 40.75 33.51 7.33
N PRO A 349 41.04 32.20 7.48
CA PRO A 349 40.09 31.12 7.22
C PRO A 349 38.89 31.16 8.18
N PHE A 350 39.06 31.72 9.37
CA PHE A 350 38.01 31.81 10.41
C PHE A 350 37.55 33.24 10.69
N ASN A 351 37.32 34.03 9.62
CA ASN A 351 36.65 35.33 9.73
C ASN A 351 35.11 35.16 9.60
N ALA A 352 34.37 36.25 9.84
CA ALA A 352 32.90 36.21 9.82
C ALA A 352 32.30 35.63 8.49
N ASN A 353 32.95 35.82 7.35
CA ASN A 353 32.46 35.40 6.06
C ASN A 353 32.94 33.99 5.63
N ARG A 354 34.12 33.57 6.10
CA ARG A 354 34.77 32.31 5.66
C ARG A 354 34.78 31.21 6.72
N GLY A 355 34.36 31.46 7.94
CA GLY A 355 34.43 30.55 9.08
C GLY A 355 33.49 29.34 8.99
N HIS A 356 33.33 28.77 7.80
CA HIS A 356 32.56 27.54 7.59
C HIS A 356 33.30 26.37 8.19
N ASP A 357 32.59 25.53 8.90
CA ASP A 357 33.07 24.27 9.44
C ASP A 357 31.98 23.21 9.37
N ALA A 358 32.33 21.97 9.18
CA ALA A 358 31.39 20.88 9.14
C ALA A 358 32.04 19.57 9.56
N LEU A 359 31.23 18.68 10.10
CA LEU A 359 31.58 17.33 10.42
C LEU A 359 30.44 16.39 10.05
N THR A 360 30.78 15.31 9.34
CA THR A 360 29.84 14.23 9.02
C THR A 360 30.35 12.95 9.64
N LYS A 361 29.45 12.20 10.30
CA LYS A 361 29.69 10.83 10.78
C LYS A 361 28.71 9.89 10.12
N GLU A 362 29.22 8.85 9.47
CA GLU A 362 28.44 7.76 8.86
C GLU A 362 29.09 6.44 9.31
N GLY A 363 28.42 5.73 10.21
CA GLY A 363 28.99 4.60 10.89
C GLY A 363 30.31 4.96 11.60
N GLY A 364 31.37 4.22 11.32
CA GLY A 364 32.74 4.47 11.82
C GLY A 364 33.50 5.56 11.06
N LYS A 365 33.00 6.05 9.92
CA LYS A 365 33.66 7.07 9.12
C LYS A 365 33.29 8.46 9.60
N VAL A 366 34.30 9.29 9.92
CA VAL A 366 34.13 10.70 10.27
C VAL A 366 34.88 11.56 9.27
N THR A 367 34.17 12.52 8.69
CA THR A 367 34.71 13.47 7.70
C THR A 367 34.67 14.87 8.28
N PHE A 368 35.83 15.51 8.36
CA PHE A 368 36.00 16.89 8.80
C PHE A 368 36.19 17.81 7.59
N TYR A 369 35.56 18.97 7.64
CA TYR A 369 35.75 20.00 6.62
C TYR A 369 36.67 21.11 7.14
N TYR A 370 37.60 21.57 6.29
CA TYR A 370 38.38 22.78 6.55
C TYR A 370 38.76 23.46 5.23
N SER A 371 38.40 24.70 5.06
CA SER A 371 38.83 25.60 3.99
C SER A 371 38.77 24.98 2.56
N GLY A 372 37.64 24.36 2.22
CA GLY A 372 37.41 23.72 0.92
C GLY A 372 37.90 22.26 0.81
N ASN A 373 38.53 21.72 1.84
CA ASN A 373 39.05 20.34 1.86
C ASN A 373 38.28 19.48 2.86
N TYR A 374 38.14 18.20 2.52
CA TYR A 374 37.52 17.17 3.34
C TYR A 374 38.57 16.15 3.79
N PHE A 375 38.58 15.82 5.08
CA PHE A 375 39.50 14.87 5.71
C PHE A 375 38.71 13.76 6.37
N SER A 376 38.79 12.58 5.81
CA SER A 376 38.04 11.41 6.29
C SER A 376 38.94 10.45 7.04
N TYR A 377 38.43 9.96 8.19
CA TYR A 377 39.07 8.94 9.03
C TYR A 377 38.06 7.86 9.37
N TYR A 378 38.52 6.64 9.59
CA TYR A 378 37.67 5.52 9.96
C TYR A 378 38.10 4.99 11.33
N GLU A 379 37.16 4.88 12.24
CA GLU A 379 37.34 4.35 13.58
C GLU A 379 36.23 3.30 13.87
N PRO A 380 36.56 2.00 13.83
CA PRO A 380 35.57 0.94 14.00
C PRO A 380 34.84 0.96 15.33
N GLU A 381 35.52 1.40 16.41
CA GLU A 381 34.94 1.39 17.76
C GLU A 381 33.73 2.31 17.93
N ILE A 382 33.60 3.32 17.05
CA ILE A 382 32.46 4.26 17.12
C ILE A 382 31.37 3.96 16.06
N GLU A 383 31.50 2.87 15.32
CA GLU A 383 30.59 2.56 14.20
C GLU A 383 29.12 2.57 14.63
N ASN A 384 28.80 1.97 15.77
CA ASN A 384 27.45 1.88 16.32
C ASN A 384 27.16 2.92 17.41
N THR A 385 28.08 3.84 17.66
CA THR A 385 27.90 4.86 18.70
C THR A 385 26.98 5.97 18.24
N GLU A 386 25.94 6.22 19.00
CA GLU A 386 25.01 7.32 18.79
C GLU A 386 25.48 8.59 19.52
N ILE A 387 25.38 9.71 18.82
CA ILE A 387 25.56 11.03 19.43
C ILE A 387 24.25 11.49 20.04
N LYS A 388 24.30 11.94 21.30
CA LYS A 388 23.16 12.50 22.05
C LYS A 388 23.32 13.93 22.44
N TYR A 389 24.56 14.43 22.49
CA TYR A 389 24.86 15.81 22.93
C TYR A 389 25.86 16.49 21.99
N ILE A 390 25.68 17.82 21.86
CA ILE A 390 26.63 18.74 21.25
C ILE A 390 27.20 19.60 22.35
N GLN A 391 28.53 19.63 22.53
CA GLN A 391 29.20 20.44 23.54
C GLN A 391 30.00 21.54 22.85
N ILE A 392 29.80 22.79 23.32
CA ILE A 392 30.48 24.00 22.85
C ILE A 392 31.20 24.65 23.99
N ASN A 393 32.53 24.86 23.81
CA ASN A 393 33.35 25.59 24.77
C ASN A 393 34.00 26.81 24.14
N LEU A 394 34.02 27.92 24.85
CA LEU A 394 34.81 29.10 24.51
C LEU A 394 35.64 29.49 25.74
N SER A 395 36.96 29.71 25.58
CA SER A 395 37.85 29.95 26.69
C SER A 395 38.93 30.99 26.42
N LYS A 396 39.54 31.47 27.50
CA LYS A 396 40.79 32.26 27.53
C LYS A 396 41.73 31.74 28.62
N TRP A 397 42.98 32.15 28.58
CA TRP A 397 43.98 31.74 29.56
C TRP A 397 44.20 32.77 30.63
N ALA A 398 44.02 32.39 31.91
CA ALA A 398 44.35 33.20 33.08
C ALA A 398 43.97 34.69 32.91
N SER A 399 44.86 35.60 33.27
CA SER A 399 44.66 37.04 33.09
C SER A 399 45.02 37.57 31.70
N ASP A 400 45.37 36.71 30.75
CA ASP A 400 45.72 37.15 29.39
C ASP A 400 44.51 37.76 28.68
N GLU A 401 44.81 38.63 27.75
CA GLU A 401 43.79 39.13 26.86
C GLU A 401 43.29 37.96 26.00
N GLY A 402 41.98 37.69 26.03
CA GLY A 402 41.35 36.66 25.23
C GLY A 402 41.39 37.01 23.75
N VAL A 403 41.26 36.00 22.89
CA VAL A 403 41.13 36.22 21.43
C VAL A 403 39.96 37.13 21.13
N THR A 404 40.20 38.25 20.42
CA THR A 404 39.21 39.33 20.20
C THR A 404 37.91 38.84 19.60
N ARG A 405 38.00 37.91 18.66
CA ARG A 405 36.83 37.25 18.06
C ARG A 405 36.94 35.75 18.35
N ASN A 406 36.27 35.31 19.36
CA ASN A 406 36.20 33.91 19.75
C ASN A 406 34.70 33.53 19.82
N TYR A 407 34.09 33.29 18.65
CA TYR A 407 32.67 33.26 18.50
C TYR A 407 32.20 32.04 17.67
N ILE A 408 30.99 31.53 17.97
CA ILE A 408 30.28 30.55 17.17
C ILE A 408 28.93 31.17 16.77
N GLY A 409 28.58 31.16 15.45
CA GLY A 409 27.48 31.96 14.93
C GLY A 409 26.27 31.18 14.43
N VAL A 410 26.50 30.09 13.75
CA VAL A 410 25.44 29.28 13.16
C VAL A 410 25.69 27.84 13.59
N LEU A 411 24.63 27.09 13.77
CA LEU A 411 24.69 25.66 14.02
C LEU A 411 23.49 24.98 13.38
N THR A 412 23.73 23.88 12.66
CA THR A 412 22.68 22.99 12.16
C THR A 412 23.16 21.55 12.35
N PHE A 413 22.46 20.79 13.12
CA PHE A 413 22.70 19.35 13.31
C PHE A 413 21.59 18.56 12.64
N THR A 414 21.96 17.75 11.66
CA THR A 414 21.05 16.94 10.83
C THR A 414 21.35 15.48 11.06
N LYS A 415 20.36 14.70 11.49
CA LYS A 415 20.43 13.24 11.52
C LYS A 415 20.23 12.74 10.10
N LEU A 416 21.07 11.82 9.66
CA LEU A 416 21.02 11.18 8.33
C LEU A 416 20.40 9.80 8.46
N HIS A 417 19.82 9.31 7.36
CA HIS A 417 19.28 7.95 7.25
C HIS A 417 18.21 7.62 8.29
N VAL A 418 17.24 8.54 8.48
CA VAL A 418 16.04 8.23 9.27
C VAL A 418 15.11 7.44 8.39
N GLU A 419 14.88 6.18 8.75
CA GLU A 419 13.93 5.33 8.04
C GLU A 419 12.51 5.84 8.25
N LYS A 420 11.75 5.95 7.17
CA LYS A 420 10.35 6.32 7.16
C LYS A 420 9.57 5.35 6.31
N TRP A 421 8.36 5.11 6.70
CA TRP A 421 7.42 4.34 5.92
C TRP A 421 6.40 5.27 5.26
N ARG A 422 6.05 4.97 4.02
CA ARG A 422 5.01 5.65 3.26
C ARG A 422 4.05 4.62 2.71
N ASP A 423 2.78 4.81 3.00
CA ASP A 423 1.68 4.06 2.42
C ASP A 423 1.56 4.33 0.92
N ASN A 424 1.33 3.28 0.14
CA ASN A 424 1.09 3.37 -1.30
C ASN A 424 -0.40 3.16 -1.57
N PRO A 425 -1.02 3.97 -2.45
CA PRO A 425 -2.37 3.70 -2.89
C PRO A 425 -2.45 2.34 -3.54
N ASN A 426 -3.21 1.43 -2.94
CA ASN A 426 -3.36 0.08 -3.44
C ASN A 426 -4.49 -0.05 -4.48
N ARG A 427 -4.47 -1.13 -5.24
CA ARG A 427 -5.41 -1.39 -6.35
C ARG A 427 -6.85 -1.47 -5.88
N TYR A 428 -7.08 -2.13 -4.76
CA TYR A 428 -8.37 -2.25 -4.10
C TYR A 428 -8.31 -1.58 -2.73
N ALA A 429 -9.16 -0.59 -2.52
CA ALA A 429 -9.27 0.09 -1.23
C ALA A 429 -10.21 -0.68 -0.29
N ARG A 430 -10.08 -0.42 1.00
CA ARG A 430 -11.03 -0.93 2.00
C ARG A 430 -12.48 -0.58 1.63
N GLY A 431 -13.36 -1.58 1.59
CA GLY A 431 -14.76 -1.44 1.24
C GLY A 431 -15.07 -1.62 -0.24
N ASP A 432 -14.07 -1.75 -1.10
CA ASP A 432 -14.28 -2.09 -2.51
C ASP A 432 -14.92 -3.47 -2.65
N SER A 433 -15.82 -3.60 -3.63
CA SER A 433 -16.45 -4.85 -4.02
C SER A 433 -15.91 -5.32 -5.37
N LEU A 434 -15.37 -6.53 -5.38
CA LEU A 434 -14.95 -7.23 -6.59
C LEU A 434 -16.01 -8.27 -6.94
N LEU A 435 -16.70 -8.07 -8.07
CA LEU A 435 -17.65 -9.04 -8.61
C LEU A 435 -17.02 -9.75 -9.82
N ILE A 436 -16.94 -11.07 -9.77
CA ILE A 436 -16.46 -11.92 -10.86
C ILE A 436 -17.65 -12.71 -11.39
N ASP A 437 -18.06 -12.41 -12.63
CA ASP A 437 -19.17 -13.09 -13.29
C ASP A 437 -18.65 -14.20 -14.21
N GLY A 438 -18.84 -15.45 -13.79
CA GLY A 438 -18.46 -16.62 -14.57
C GLY A 438 -19.35 -16.89 -15.77
N ASN A 439 -20.53 -16.22 -15.92
CA ASN A 439 -21.42 -16.42 -17.07
C ASN A 439 -20.89 -15.70 -18.31
N ASP A 440 -20.42 -14.46 -18.15
CA ASP A 440 -19.89 -13.67 -19.26
C ASP A 440 -18.38 -13.47 -19.19
N SER A 441 -17.71 -14.11 -18.20
CA SER A 441 -16.27 -14.06 -17.97
C SER A 441 -15.77 -12.62 -17.84
N LYS A 442 -16.40 -11.85 -16.94
CA LYS A 442 -16.04 -10.47 -16.65
C LYS A 442 -15.80 -10.23 -15.18
N VAL A 443 -14.96 -9.23 -14.92
CA VAL A 443 -14.68 -8.74 -13.57
C VAL A 443 -15.11 -7.27 -13.44
N TYR A 444 -15.71 -6.96 -12.30
CA TYR A 444 -16.18 -5.63 -11.97
C TYR A 444 -15.61 -5.22 -10.61
N VAL A 445 -15.19 -3.97 -10.51
CA VAL A 445 -14.84 -3.33 -9.24
C VAL A 445 -15.82 -2.19 -9.02
N ASN A 446 -16.59 -2.24 -7.94
CA ASN A 446 -17.65 -1.25 -7.64
C ASN A 446 -18.58 -1.03 -8.85
N ASP A 447 -19.08 -2.12 -9.42
CA ASP A 447 -19.97 -2.17 -10.61
C ASP A 447 -19.35 -1.67 -11.93
N LEU A 448 -18.06 -1.34 -11.95
CA LEU A 448 -17.34 -0.92 -13.14
C LEU A 448 -16.50 -2.07 -13.71
N VAL A 449 -16.62 -2.33 -15.01
CA VAL A 449 -15.82 -3.36 -15.68
C VAL A 449 -14.32 -3.05 -15.57
N LYS A 450 -13.53 -4.00 -15.07
CA LYS A 450 -12.09 -3.89 -14.81
C LYS A 450 -11.29 -5.07 -15.37
N MET A 451 -11.47 -5.38 -16.65
CA MET A 451 -10.75 -6.49 -17.31
C MET A 451 -9.22 -6.34 -17.29
N GLY A 452 -8.70 -5.13 -17.11
CA GLY A 452 -7.26 -4.89 -16.96
C GLY A 452 -6.66 -5.41 -15.65
N ASP A 453 -7.51 -5.83 -14.72
CA ASP A 453 -7.07 -6.42 -13.44
C ASP A 453 -6.93 -7.94 -13.52
N GLU A 454 -7.45 -8.56 -14.59
CA GLU A 454 -7.30 -10.00 -14.82
C GLU A 454 -5.86 -10.35 -15.19
N ILE A 455 -5.28 -11.31 -14.45
CA ILE A 455 -3.92 -11.77 -14.69
C ILE A 455 -3.93 -12.85 -15.77
N VAL A 456 -2.96 -12.80 -16.68
CA VAL A 456 -2.82 -13.77 -17.78
C VAL A 456 -2.68 -15.19 -17.23
N GLY A 457 -3.52 -16.09 -17.71
CA GLY A 457 -3.62 -17.47 -17.21
C GLY A 457 -4.83 -17.70 -16.30
N THR A 458 -5.65 -16.70 -16.07
CA THR A 458 -6.95 -16.86 -15.40
C THR A 458 -7.89 -17.74 -16.24
N GLU A 459 -8.45 -18.77 -15.59
CA GLU A 459 -9.42 -19.70 -16.21
C GLU A 459 -10.73 -19.68 -15.40
N TYR A 460 -11.81 -19.21 -16.03
CA TYR A 460 -13.16 -19.22 -15.45
C TYR A 460 -13.69 -20.65 -15.38
N PHE A 461 -13.48 -21.31 -14.27
CA PHE A 461 -13.95 -22.67 -14.05
C PHE A 461 -15.41 -22.71 -13.58
N LYS A 462 -16.07 -23.87 -13.81
CA LYS A 462 -17.46 -24.12 -13.46
C LYS A 462 -17.58 -24.99 -12.21
N ALA A 463 -18.68 -24.85 -11.46
CA ALA A 463 -19.06 -25.79 -10.44
C ALA A 463 -19.58 -27.08 -11.09
N LEU A 464 -18.80 -28.16 -10.98
CA LEU A 464 -19.21 -29.50 -11.42
C LEU A 464 -20.32 -30.04 -10.51
N PRO A 465 -21.13 -31.03 -10.97
CA PRO A 465 -22.07 -31.74 -10.10
C PRO A 465 -21.39 -32.28 -8.83
N GLY A 466 -22.00 -32.05 -7.66
CA GLY A 466 -21.48 -32.38 -6.34
C GLY A 466 -20.72 -31.20 -5.69
N ASP A 467 -19.85 -31.52 -4.72
CA ASP A 467 -19.12 -30.53 -3.92
C ASP A 467 -17.88 -30.00 -4.65
N ASN A 468 -17.77 -28.68 -4.72
CA ASN A 468 -16.66 -27.96 -5.31
C ASN A 468 -16.03 -27.08 -4.22
N THR A 469 -14.82 -27.40 -3.81
CA THR A 469 -14.04 -26.60 -2.87
C THR A 469 -13.27 -25.53 -3.62
N VAL A 470 -13.40 -24.30 -3.14
CA VAL A 470 -12.74 -23.11 -3.68
C VAL A 470 -12.01 -22.39 -2.55
N GLN A 471 -10.74 -22.10 -2.73
CA GLN A 471 -9.92 -21.35 -1.80
C GLN A 471 -9.70 -19.93 -2.33
N ILE A 472 -9.79 -18.94 -1.44
CA ILE A 472 -9.66 -17.53 -1.77
C ILE A 472 -8.46 -16.96 -1.06
N TYR A 473 -7.59 -16.28 -1.79
CA TYR A 473 -6.35 -15.69 -1.34
C TYR A 473 -6.36 -14.19 -1.63
N ASN A 474 -5.74 -13.43 -0.76
CA ASN A 474 -5.51 -12.00 -0.91
C ASN A 474 -4.03 -11.67 -0.62
N SER A 475 -3.61 -10.40 -0.76
CA SER A 475 -2.26 -9.97 -0.43
C SER A 475 -1.90 -10.36 1.00
N SER A 476 -0.67 -10.83 1.23
CA SER A 476 -0.22 -11.39 2.52
C SER A 476 -0.21 -10.36 3.67
N TRP A 477 -0.16 -9.08 3.34
CA TRP A 477 -0.20 -7.96 4.26
C TRP A 477 -1.62 -7.42 4.53
N ALA A 478 -2.62 -7.81 3.69
CA ALA A 478 -3.99 -7.38 3.81
C ALA A 478 -4.79 -8.25 4.80
N GLU A 479 -5.84 -7.69 5.40
CA GLU A 479 -6.81 -8.46 6.17
C GLU A 479 -7.59 -9.43 5.26
N ASP A 480 -8.06 -10.55 5.82
CA ASP A 480 -8.92 -11.49 5.08
C ASP A 480 -10.15 -10.78 4.51
N VAL A 481 -10.46 -11.05 3.26
CA VAL A 481 -11.64 -10.51 2.58
C VAL A 481 -12.93 -11.21 3.03
N THR A 482 -14.09 -10.59 2.79
CA THR A 482 -15.38 -11.25 2.92
C THR A 482 -15.82 -11.71 1.53
N ALA A 483 -16.09 -13.01 1.36
CA ALA A 483 -16.40 -13.57 0.05
C ALA A 483 -17.64 -14.44 0.05
N LYS A 484 -18.44 -14.33 -1.01
CA LYS A 484 -19.59 -15.18 -1.31
C LYS A 484 -19.49 -15.68 -2.74
N ALA A 485 -19.92 -16.92 -2.94
CA ALA A 485 -20.07 -17.52 -4.25
C ALA A 485 -21.56 -17.79 -4.52
N TRP A 486 -21.96 -17.68 -5.78
CA TRP A 486 -23.33 -17.90 -6.22
C TRP A 486 -23.33 -18.81 -7.43
N ILE A 487 -24.26 -19.77 -7.45
CA ILE A 487 -24.53 -20.58 -8.62
C ILE A 487 -26.01 -20.62 -8.93
N ARG A 488 -26.35 -20.82 -10.18
CA ARG A 488 -27.69 -21.20 -10.63
C ARG A 488 -27.63 -22.64 -11.13
N GLU A 489 -28.19 -23.55 -10.34
CA GLU A 489 -28.17 -24.97 -10.67
C GLU A 489 -28.89 -25.25 -11.97
N ALA A 490 -28.40 -26.24 -12.72
CA ALA A 490 -28.97 -26.66 -13.99
C ALA A 490 -29.08 -28.19 -14.09
N TRP A 491 -30.09 -28.61 -14.88
CA TRP A 491 -30.35 -30.02 -15.16
C TRP A 491 -30.57 -30.26 -16.62
N LEU A 492 -30.25 -31.47 -17.05
CA LEU A 492 -30.57 -32.01 -18.35
C LEU A 492 -32.07 -32.22 -18.55
#